data_a289a421fb3ee187f60e73c6866df36c
#
_entry.id   a289a421fb3ee187f60e73c6866df36c
#
_cell.length_a   1.000
_cell.length_b   1.000
_cell.length_c   1.000
_cell.angle_alpha   90.00
_cell.angle_beta   90.00
_cell.angle_gamma   90.00
#
_symmetry.space_group_name_H-M   'P 1'
#
loop_
_entity.id
_entity.type
_entity.pdbx_description
1 polymer ?
#
loop_
_entity_poly.entity_id
_entity_poly.type
_entity_poly.pdbx_seq_one_letter_code
_entity_poly.pdbx_strand_id
1 'polypeptide(L)'
;MKEKNRFSSLLKHLMAVANLKNYTLAKELQYDESYISKWVTGSLMPTEKTYEKILQDISSCVVRTLSEEGLQTMLSDYQLTDRDDLEQAIFDNLDAEYRYVMDLKESTGSEVAPQTTYYPELTLSQFLGKMHHPVLRKVKEQKVISAVDILSLDRNYQLAISMLNNPKNVASRNYPGVSFSMLINLDSPSKDTVYDVTFLLNLLGGLADINFNLYTCPQAVGKLIFAVRDAYSISGMIIDENHCISVTTSENTKNCNGVYDRLNSLCTQETLLLRRTSMKSMIRDRSYVQSLFARNQRWLVGFLTEHMLPDDLFEELLLEYCVLEPEASAAELRRAHMLSHNMVKEMGAKIIIAEGALLDFAVTGELDFFNRKFHLTPEQRTRYLEYAQGLIRSNPKLQMGILKSGSVSDMQHIPAPNLFLSDNMCHMRLKRTSNINHIGIVNKVQVCDMFRTFFDAVWEEERFAVIKDSTNLEDFLHYIMQMIRVQILP
;
A
#
# COMPACT_ATOMS: atom_id res chain seq x y z
N MET A 1 -13.96 4.32 -33.28
CA MET A 1 -13.75 3.09 -32.46
C MET A 1 -14.65 3.19 -31.26
N LYS A 2 -15.60 2.24 -31.03
CA LYS A 2 -16.40 2.23 -29.80
C LYS A 2 -15.44 2.01 -28.62
N GLU A 3 -15.56 2.85 -27.61
CA GLU A 3 -14.72 2.78 -26.42
C GLU A 3 -14.89 1.44 -25.71
N LYS A 4 -13.77 0.79 -25.38
CA LYS A 4 -13.75 -0.41 -24.56
C LYS A 4 -14.24 -0.06 -23.16
N ASN A 5 -15.28 -0.73 -22.68
CA ASN A 5 -15.71 -0.57 -21.29
C ASN A 5 -14.81 -1.38 -20.34
N ARG A 6 -14.90 -1.10 -19.05
CA ARG A 6 -14.04 -1.70 -18.01
C ARG A 6 -14.21 -3.21 -17.92
N PHE A 7 -15.44 -3.70 -17.92
CA PHE A 7 -15.73 -5.14 -17.93
C PHE A 7 -15.03 -5.86 -19.10
N SER A 8 -15.13 -5.31 -20.32
CA SER A 8 -14.49 -5.91 -21.48
C SER A 8 -12.96 -5.90 -21.38
N SER A 9 -12.39 -4.87 -20.76
CA SER A 9 -10.94 -4.79 -20.55
C SER A 9 -10.46 -5.84 -19.54
N LEU A 10 -11.19 -6.03 -18.44
CA LEU A 10 -10.91 -7.06 -17.45
C LEU A 10 -11.05 -8.46 -18.05
N LEU A 11 -12.18 -8.74 -18.71
CA LEU A 11 -12.41 -10.04 -19.36
C LEU A 11 -11.29 -10.39 -20.35
N LYS A 12 -10.89 -9.41 -21.17
CA LYS A 12 -9.78 -9.60 -22.11
C LYS A 12 -8.46 -9.90 -21.41
N HIS A 13 -8.18 -9.23 -20.29
CA HIS A 13 -6.98 -9.48 -19.48
C HIS A 13 -6.98 -10.89 -18.90
N LEU A 14 -8.07 -11.29 -18.24
CA LEU A 14 -8.22 -12.63 -17.67
C LEU A 14 -8.05 -13.73 -18.72
N MET A 15 -8.67 -13.56 -19.90
CA MET A 15 -8.51 -14.49 -21.01
C MET A 15 -7.07 -14.55 -21.54
N ALA A 16 -6.36 -13.43 -21.56
CA ALA A 16 -4.96 -13.39 -22.00
C ALA A 16 -4.03 -14.12 -21.01
N VAL A 17 -4.18 -13.93 -19.72
CA VAL A 17 -3.38 -14.62 -18.67
C VAL A 17 -3.67 -16.12 -18.68
N ALA A 18 -4.94 -16.53 -18.83
CA ALA A 18 -5.34 -17.93 -18.91
C ALA A 18 -5.12 -18.56 -20.30
N ASN A 19 -4.57 -17.81 -21.27
CA ASN A 19 -4.41 -18.24 -22.67
C ASN A 19 -5.70 -18.80 -23.31
N LEU A 20 -6.85 -18.22 -22.91
CA LEU A 20 -8.17 -18.60 -23.37
C LEU A 20 -8.55 -17.90 -24.68
N LYS A 21 -8.95 -18.68 -25.67
CA LYS A 21 -9.52 -18.14 -26.92
C LYS A 21 -11.05 -17.98 -26.80
N ASN A 22 -11.63 -17.06 -27.59
CA ASN A 22 -13.09 -16.83 -27.62
C ASN A 22 -13.87 -18.13 -27.83
N TYR A 23 -13.45 -18.98 -28.78
CA TYR A 23 -14.06 -20.28 -29.06
C TYR A 23 -14.07 -21.21 -27.83
N THR A 24 -12.98 -21.27 -27.10
CA THR A 24 -12.86 -22.14 -25.91
C THR A 24 -13.81 -21.68 -24.82
N LEU A 25 -13.84 -20.37 -24.53
CA LEU A 25 -14.74 -19.81 -23.54
C LEU A 25 -16.22 -19.96 -23.98
N ALA A 26 -16.52 -19.76 -25.26
CA ALA A 26 -17.85 -19.93 -25.80
C ALA A 26 -18.38 -21.36 -25.60
N LYS A 27 -17.55 -22.37 -25.88
CA LYS A 27 -17.88 -23.78 -25.67
C LYS A 27 -18.17 -24.11 -24.19
N GLU A 28 -17.36 -23.60 -23.28
CA GLU A 28 -17.55 -23.80 -21.84
C GLU A 28 -18.83 -23.16 -21.31
N LEU A 29 -19.12 -21.94 -21.74
CA LEU A 29 -20.32 -21.20 -21.32
C LEU A 29 -21.59 -21.62 -22.10
N GLN A 30 -21.49 -22.50 -23.10
CA GLN A 30 -22.57 -22.89 -24.00
C GLN A 30 -23.21 -21.68 -24.73
N TYR A 31 -22.38 -20.72 -25.12
CA TYR A 31 -22.78 -19.55 -25.91
C TYR A 31 -22.15 -19.59 -27.30
N ASP A 32 -22.74 -18.86 -28.24
CA ASP A 32 -22.13 -18.62 -29.53
C ASP A 32 -20.89 -17.73 -29.40
N GLU A 33 -19.85 -18.02 -30.16
CA GLU A 33 -18.58 -17.29 -30.13
C GLU A 33 -18.76 -15.77 -30.39
N SER A 34 -19.78 -15.42 -31.16
CA SER A 34 -20.10 -14.03 -31.45
C SER A 34 -20.51 -13.23 -30.20
N TYR A 35 -21.12 -13.87 -29.18
CA TYR A 35 -21.45 -13.24 -27.92
C TYR A 35 -20.19 -12.97 -27.13
N ILE A 36 -19.28 -13.95 -27.01
CA ILE A 36 -18.01 -13.77 -26.29
C ILE A 36 -17.20 -12.65 -26.96
N SER A 37 -17.11 -12.65 -28.28
CA SER A 37 -16.44 -11.58 -29.03
C SER A 37 -17.04 -10.20 -28.74
N LYS A 38 -18.36 -10.10 -28.63
CA LYS A 38 -19.04 -8.84 -28.29
C LYS A 38 -18.79 -8.42 -26.84
N TRP A 39 -18.71 -9.35 -25.88
CA TRP A 39 -18.35 -9.05 -24.48
C TRP A 39 -16.89 -8.59 -24.37
N VAL A 40 -15.96 -9.27 -25.02
CA VAL A 40 -14.54 -8.93 -25.05
C VAL A 40 -14.28 -7.57 -25.74
N THR A 41 -15.09 -7.22 -26.73
CA THR A 41 -15.00 -5.92 -27.41
C THR A 41 -15.78 -4.80 -26.71
N GLY A 42 -16.64 -5.14 -25.74
CA GLY A 42 -17.50 -4.19 -25.03
C GLY A 42 -18.70 -3.69 -25.80
N SER A 43 -19.01 -4.31 -26.96
CA SER A 43 -20.16 -3.94 -27.78
C SER A 43 -21.49 -4.49 -27.23
N LEU A 44 -21.42 -5.53 -26.41
CA LEU A 44 -22.54 -6.12 -25.69
C LEU A 44 -22.10 -6.48 -24.27
N MET A 45 -23.05 -6.53 -23.35
CA MET A 45 -22.86 -7.04 -21.98
C MET A 45 -23.71 -8.28 -21.74
N PRO A 46 -23.34 -9.19 -20.83
CA PRO A 46 -24.25 -10.21 -20.32
C PRO A 46 -25.57 -9.60 -19.86
N THR A 47 -26.67 -10.33 -20.01
CA THR A 47 -28.00 -9.84 -19.60
C THR A 47 -28.16 -9.92 -18.08
N GLU A 48 -28.90 -8.97 -17.48
CA GLU A 48 -29.14 -8.91 -16.01
C GLU A 48 -29.71 -10.20 -15.42
N LYS A 49 -30.49 -10.94 -16.19
CA LYS A 49 -31.10 -12.19 -15.72
C LYS A 49 -30.12 -13.35 -15.57
N THR A 50 -29.00 -13.30 -16.28
CA THR A 50 -28.08 -14.44 -16.40
C THR A 50 -26.62 -14.07 -16.07
N TYR A 51 -26.33 -12.79 -15.79
CA TYR A 51 -24.95 -12.32 -15.66
C TYR A 51 -24.20 -13.01 -14.50
N GLU A 52 -24.84 -13.18 -13.32
CA GLU A 52 -24.18 -13.80 -12.17
C GLU A 52 -23.66 -15.20 -12.50
N LYS A 53 -24.53 -16.03 -13.13
CA LYS A 53 -24.13 -17.36 -13.57
C LYS A 53 -23.01 -17.31 -14.61
N ILE A 54 -23.10 -16.39 -15.56
CA ILE A 54 -22.06 -16.21 -16.60
C ILE A 54 -20.73 -15.82 -15.97
N LEU A 55 -20.73 -14.89 -14.99
CA LEU A 55 -19.51 -14.45 -14.31
C LEU A 55 -18.89 -15.58 -13.48
N GLN A 56 -19.73 -16.37 -12.80
CA GLN A 56 -19.27 -17.55 -12.06
C GLN A 56 -18.62 -18.57 -13.03
N ASP A 57 -19.29 -18.89 -14.12
CA ASP A 57 -18.77 -19.83 -15.12
C ASP A 57 -17.46 -19.31 -15.78
N ILE A 58 -17.34 -18.00 -16.01
CA ILE A 58 -16.10 -17.37 -16.51
C ILE A 58 -14.99 -17.53 -15.46
N SER A 59 -15.24 -17.23 -14.18
CA SER A 59 -14.26 -17.30 -13.10
C SER A 59 -13.73 -18.72 -12.95
N SER A 60 -14.61 -19.70 -12.89
CA SER A 60 -14.28 -21.13 -12.83
C SER A 60 -13.45 -21.58 -14.04
N CYS A 61 -13.85 -21.16 -15.24
CA CYS A 61 -13.15 -21.49 -16.49
C CYS A 61 -11.74 -20.89 -16.49
N VAL A 62 -11.58 -19.63 -16.09
CA VAL A 62 -10.28 -18.96 -16.01
C VAL A 62 -9.36 -19.71 -15.04
N VAL A 63 -9.79 -19.95 -13.80
CA VAL A 63 -8.95 -20.60 -12.77
C VAL A 63 -8.55 -22.02 -13.18
N ARG A 64 -9.47 -22.76 -13.82
CA ARG A 64 -9.20 -24.13 -14.28
C ARG A 64 -8.18 -24.20 -15.40
N THR A 65 -8.12 -23.19 -16.26
CA THR A 65 -7.26 -23.17 -17.46
C THR A 65 -5.92 -22.46 -17.24
N LEU A 66 -5.70 -21.84 -16.08
CA LEU A 66 -4.41 -21.21 -15.76
C LEU A 66 -3.26 -22.21 -15.80
N SER A 67 -2.17 -21.84 -16.46
CA SER A 67 -0.88 -22.49 -16.29
C SER A 67 -0.31 -22.18 -14.90
N GLU A 68 0.70 -22.92 -14.46
CA GLU A 68 1.37 -22.65 -13.16
C GLU A 68 1.89 -21.21 -13.09
N GLU A 69 2.53 -20.72 -14.14
CA GLU A 69 2.99 -19.34 -14.25
C GLU A 69 1.85 -18.33 -14.24
N GLY A 70 0.76 -18.61 -14.95
CA GLY A 70 -0.45 -17.78 -14.94
C GLY A 70 -1.10 -17.77 -13.56
N LEU A 71 -1.13 -18.88 -12.84
CA LEU A 71 -1.66 -18.98 -11.50
C LEU A 71 -0.86 -18.11 -10.52
N GLN A 72 0.47 -18.20 -10.54
CA GLN A 72 1.33 -17.37 -9.70
C GLN A 72 1.15 -15.88 -10.00
N THR A 73 1.01 -15.53 -11.28
CA THR A 73 0.72 -14.15 -11.69
C THR A 73 -0.61 -13.66 -11.12
N MET A 74 -1.68 -14.47 -11.25
CA MET A 74 -3.00 -14.10 -10.75
C MET A 74 -3.05 -14.05 -9.21
N LEU A 75 -2.44 -15.01 -8.52
CA LEU A 75 -2.32 -14.98 -7.06
C LEU A 75 -1.60 -13.71 -6.59
N SER A 76 -0.52 -13.33 -7.27
CA SER A 76 0.18 -12.08 -7.00
C SER A 76 -0.69 -10.84 -7.27
N ASP A 77 -1.41 -10.82 -8.40
CA ASP A 77 -2.26 -9.70 -8.79
C ASP A 77 -3.44 -9.51 -7.82
N TYR A 78 -4.01 -10.60 -7.32
CA TYR A 78 -5.12 -10.59 -6.36
C TYR A 78 -4.63 -10.62 -4.90
N GLN A 79 -3.31 -10.70 -4.65
CA GLN A 79 -2.69 -10.79 -3.30
C GLN A 79 -3.24 -11.95 -2.47
N LEU A 80 -3.43 -13.08 -3.12
CA LEU A 80 -3.89 -14.32 -2.52
C LEU A 80 -2.73 -15.29 -2.38
N THR A 81 -2.83 -16.16 -1.37
CA THR A 81 -1.89 -17.26 -1.14
C THR A 81 -2.48 -18.60 -1.56
N ASP A 82 -3.80 -18.69 -1.65
CA ASP A 82 -4.52 -19.90 -1.97
C ASP A 82 -5.28 -19.80 -3.30
N ARG A 83 -5.26 -20.91 -4.04
CA ARG A 83 -6.00 -21.05 -5.30
C ARG A 83 -7.51 -21.06 -5.08
N ASP A 84 -7.97 -21.57 -3.96
CA ASP A 84 -9.40 -21.73 -3.68
C ASP A 84 -10.11 -20.37 -3.53
N ASP A 85 -9.39 -19.34 -3.05
CA ASP A 85 -9.91 -17.99 -2.93
C ASP A 85 -9.90 -17.21 -4.27
N LEU A 86 -9.11 -17.66 -5.25
CA LEU A 86 -8.91 -16.93 -6.51
C LEU A 86 -10.17 -16.90 -7.38
N GLU A 87 -10.95 -17.98 -7.41
CA GLU A 87 -12.19 -18.05 -8.19
C GLU A 87 -13.20 -17.00 -7.70
N GLN A 88 -13.37 -16.91 -6.38
CA GLN A 88 -14.28 -15.93 -5.79
C GLN A 88 -13.76 -14.49 -6.02
N ALA A 89 -12.46 -14.26 -5.90
CA ALA A 89 -11.88 -12.94 -6.13
C ALA A 89 -12.03 -12.46 -7.58
N ILE A 90 -11.91 -13.37 -8.55
CA ILE A 90 -12.16 -13.08 -9.98
C ILE A 90 -13.64 -12.78 -10.20
N PHE A 91 -14.54 -13.58 -9.61
CA PHE A 91 -15.98 -13.33 -9.69
C PHE A 91 -16.35 -11.95 -9.14
N ASP A 92 -15.90 -11.62 -7.92
CA ASP A 92 -16.17 -10.34 -7.29
C ASP A 92 -15.69 -9.15 -8.12
N ASN A 93 -14.53 -9.30 -8.77
CA ASN A 93 -13.98 -8.28 -9.65
C ASN A 93 -14.81 -8.13 -10.94
N LEU A 94 -15.20 -9.23 -11.56
CA LEU A 94 -16.06 -9.20 -12.75
C LEU A 94 -17.43 -8.62 -12.43
N ASP A 95 -18.02 -8.96 -11.28
CA ASP A 95 -19.31 -8.42 -10.82
C ASP A 95 -19.23 -6.90 -10.61
N ALA A 96 -18.18 -6.44 -9.91
CA ALA A 96 -17.96 -5.01 -9.69
C ALA A 96 -17.86 -4.24 -11.01
N GLU A 97 -17.11 -4.76 -12.00
CA GLU A 97 -16.95 -4.14 -13.29
C GLU A 97 -18.22 -4.21 -14.15
N TYR A 98 -18.98 -5.30 -14.05
CA TYR A 98 -20.28 -5.44 -14.71
C TYR A 98 -21.27 -4.39 -14.18
N ARG A 99 -21.46 -4.33 -12.87
CA ARG A 99 -22.36 -3.34 -12.23
C ARG A 99 -21.97 -1.93 -12.57
N TYR A 100 -20.66 -1.62 -12.51
CA TYR A 100 -20.15 -0.31 -12.94
C TYR A 100 -20.59 0.08 -14.35
N VAL A 101 -20.49 -0.83 -15.33
CA VAL A 101 -20.87 -0.57 -16.73
C VAL A 101 -22.39 -0.43 -16.87
N MET A 102 -23.16 -1.21 -16.11
CA MET A 102 -24.63 -1.14 -16.14
C MET A 102 -25.13 0.16 -15.51
N ASP A 103 -24.61 0.56 -14.35
CA ASP A 103 -24.92 1.83 -13.69
C ASP A 103 -24.61 3.04 -14.61
N LEU A 104 -23.51 2.97 -15.38
CA LEU A 104 -23.17 3.98 -16.38
C LEU A 104 -24.21 4.07 -17.49
N LYS A 105 -24.75 2.95 -17.94
CA LYS A 105 -25.79 2.93 -19.01
C LYS A 105 -27.12 3.50 -18.50
N GLU A 106 -27.53 3.15 -17.31
CA GLU A 106 -28.75 3.69 -16.70
C GLU A 106 -28.65 5.21 -16.45
N SER A 107 -27.47 5.70 -16.05
CA SER A 107 -27.25 7.12 -15.78
C SER A 107 -27.14 7.99 -17.06
N THR A 108 -26.94 7.40 -18.25
CA THR A 108 -26.92 8.14 -19.53
C THR A 108 -28.32 8.50 -20.04
N GLY A 109 -29.38 7.98 -19.42
CA GLY A 109 -30.77 8.24 -19.81
C GLY A 109 -31.45 9.47 -19.19
N SER A 110 -30.84 10.13 -18.20
CA SER A 110 -31.36 11.37 -17.60
C SER A 110 -30.25 12.40 -17.48
N GLU A 111 -30.23 13.42 -18.32
CA GLU A 111 -29.51 14.67 -18.08
C GLU A 111 -30.19 15.38 -16.89
N VAL A 112 -29.86 14.95 -15.67
CA VAL A 112 -30.19 15.73 -14.49
C VAL A 112 -29.26 16.93 -14.49
N ALA A 113 -29.81 18.14 -14.45
CA ALA A 113 -29.02 19.37 -14.34
C ALA A 113 -28.05 19.26 -13.11
N PRO A 114 -26.79 19.71 -13.25
CA PRO A 114 -25.81 19.61 -12.17
C PRO A 114 -26.34 20.25 -10.89
N GLN A 115 -26.49 19.44 -9.84
CA GLN A 115 -27.12 19.86 -8.59
C GLN A 115 -26.07 20.33 -7.59
N THR A 116 -26.43 21.37 -6.85
CA THR A 116 -25.75 21.78 -5.61
C THR A 116 -26.75 21.60 -4.48
N THR A 117 -26.40 20.77 -3.50
CA THR A 117 -27.29 20.45 -2.38
C THR A 117 -26.63 20.87 -1.07
N TYR A 118 -27.42 21.51 -0.21
CA TYR A 118 -27.01 21.90 1.14
C TYR A 118 -27.69 20.99 2.18
N TYR A 119 -26.91 20.53 3.14
CA TYR A 119 -27.35 19.78 4.32
C TYR A 119 -26.93 20.56 5.56
N PRO A 120 -27.87 20.96 6.44
CA PRO A 120 -27.52 21.67 7.68
C PRO A 120 -26.54 20.87 8.54
N GLU A 121 -26.79 19.55 8.65
CA GLU A 121 -26.02 18.61 9.43
C GLU A 121 -26.03 17.23 8.77
N LEU A 122 -24.92 16.49 8.86
CA LEU A 122 -24.78 15.08 8.51
C LEU A 122 -23.93 14.39 9.55
N THR A 123 -24.17 13.08 9.75
CA THR A 123 -23.18 12.26 10.43
C THR A 123 -21.94 12.07 9.56
N LEU A 124 -20.78 11.83 10.18
CA LEU A 124 -19.55 11.55 9.42
C LEU A 124 -19.70 10.34 8.51
N SER A 125 -20.43 9.30 8.95
CA SER A 125 -20.73 8.15 8.11
C SER A 125 -21.53 8.52 6.85
N GLN A 126 -22.53 9.39 6.99
CA GLN A 126 -23.28 9.89 5.84
C GLN A 126 -22.41 10.76 4.92
N PHE A 127 -21.51 11.57 5.50
CA PHE A 127 -20.56 12.36 4.73
C PHE A 127 -19.64 11.47 3.90
N LEU A 128 -19.01 10.47 4.52
CA LEU A 128 -18.14 9.49 3.84
C LEU A 128 -18.91 8.70 2.76
N GLY A 129 -20.16 8.30 3.04
CA GLY A 129 -21.02 7.67 2.05
C GLY A 129 -21.27 8.55 0.81
N LYS A 130 -21.38 9.88 1.00
CA LYS A 130 -21.55 10.82 -0.12
C LYS A 130 -20.28 11.06 -0.92
N MET A 131 -19.08 10.74 -0.39
CA MET A 131 -17.84 10.79 -1.18
C MET A 131 -17.83 9.74 -2.31
N HIS A 132 -18.62 8.67 -2.20
CA HIS A 132 -18.81 7.67 -3.25
C HIS A 132 -19.93 8.05 -4.25
N HIS A 133 -20.01 9.31 -4.62
CA HIS A 133 -21.09 9.81 -5.48
C HIS A 133 -21.08 9.11 -6.86
N PRO A 134 -22.27 8.72 -7.40
CA PRO A 134 -22.35 8.00 -8.68
C PRO A 134 -21.71 8.74 -9.86
N VAL A 135 -21.71 10.08 -9.85
CA VAL A 135 -21.08 10.87 -10.92
C VAL A 135 -19.60 10.57 -11.09
N LEU A 136 -18.91 10.16 -10.03
CA LEU A 136 -17.48 9.81 -10.07
C LEU A 136 -17.18 8.58 -10.91
N ARG A 137 -18.16 7.70 -11.09
CA ARG A 137 -18.06 6.52 -11.94
C ARG A 137 -17.91 6.87 -13.44
N LYS A 138 -18.28 8.09 -13.82
CA LYS A 138 -18.19 8.58 -15.21
C LYS A 138 -16.82 9.15 -15.56
N VAL A 139 -15.96 9.39 -14.58
CA VAL A 139 -14.67 10.08 -14.77
C VAL A 139 -13.59 9.06 -15.09
N LYS A 140 -12.92 9.20 -16.25
CA LYS A 140 -11.86 8.28 -16.72
C LYS A 140 -10.55 8.46 -15.98
N GLU A 141 -10.16 9.72 -15.71
CA GLU A 141 -8.99 10.10 -14.93
C GLU A 141 -9.45 10.93 -13.75
N GLN A 142 -9.28 10.41 -12.55
CA GLN A 142 -9.73 11.10 -11.35
C GLN A 142 -8.56 11.88 -10.74
N LYS A 143 -8.63 13.20 -10.85
CA LYS A 143 -7.79 14.12 -10.08
C LYS A 143 -8.53 14.47 -8.79
N VAL A 144 -8.12 13.82 -7.72
CA VAL A 144 -8.76 13.92 -6.40
C VAL A 144 -7.94 14.81 -5.49
N ILE A 145 -8.61 15.66 -4.74
CA ILE A 145 -8.01 16.43 -3.66
C ILE A 145 -8.91 16.41 -2.43
N SER A 146 -8.31 16.32 -1.25
CA SER A 146 -9.03 16.45 0.01
C SER A 146 -8.26 17.33 0.98
N ALA A 147 -9.00 18.04 1.86
CA ALA A 147 -8.46 18.73 3.01
C ALA A 147 -9.24 18.26 4.24
N VAL A 148 -8.57 17.63 5.18
CA VAL A 148 -9.23 16.93 6.29
C VAL A 148 -8.44 17.15 7.58
N ASP A 149 -9.16 17.52 8.64
CA ASP A 149 -8.63 17.49 10.01
C ASP A 149 -8.71 16.05 10.54
N ILE A 150 -7.88 15.18 9.95
CA ILE A 150 -8.00 13.74 10.08
C ILE A 150 -7.65 13.23 11.48
N LEU A 151 -6.72 13.90 12.16
CA LEU A 151 -6.30 13.51 13.52
C LEU A 151 -7.32 13.90 14.59
N SER A 152 -8.29 14.78 14.28
CA SER A 152 -9.40 15.11 15.18
C SER A 152 -10.59 14.17 15.06
N LEU A 153 -10.63 13.31 14.03
CA LEU A 153 -11.71 12.35 13.84
C LEU A 153 -11.64 11.21 14.86
N ASP A 154 -12.80 10.60 15.13
CA ASP A 154 -12.87 9.34 15.89
C ASP A 154 -12.07 8.23 15.20
N ARG A 155 -11.50 7.32 16.00
CA ARG A 155 -10.66 6.20 15.52
C ARG A 155 -11.34 5.33 14.46
N ASN A 156 -12.64 5.10 14.59
CA ASN A 156 -13.37 4.29 13.61
C ASN A 156 -13.42 4.94 12.23
N TYR A 157 -13.52 6.28 12.18
CA TYR A 157 -13.51 7.02 10.91
C TYR A 157 -12.10 7.10 10.32
N GLN A 158 -11.08 7.29 11.15
CA GLN A 158 -9.69 7.21 10.71
C GLN A 158 -9.40 5.83 10.10
N LEU A 159 -9.80 4.76 10.79
CA LEU A 159 -9.66 3.39 10.29
C LEU A 159 -10.41 3.18 8.98
N ALA A 160 -11.68 3.62 8.89
CA ALA A 160 -12.46 3.53 7.66
C ALA A 160 -11.78 4.25 6.49
N ILE A 161 -11.19 5.43 6.72
CA ILE A 161 -10.46 6.18 5.69
C ILE A 161 -9.18 5.43 5.28
N SER A 162 -8.43 4.84 6.21
CA SER A 162 -7.24 4.06 5.90
C SER A 162 -7.56 2.77 5.11
N MET A 163 -8.76 2.21 5.31
CA MET A 163 -9.23 0.99 4.64
C MET A 163 -9.91 1.24 3.29
N LEU A 164 -10.20 2.50 2.90
CA LEU A 164 -10.83 2.82 1.61
C LEU A 164 -10.05 2.26 0.40
N ASN A 165 -8.77 1.97 0.59
CA ASN A 165 -7.89 1.37 -0.42
C ASN A 165 -7.44 -0.05 -0.05
N ASN A 166 -8.24 -0.81 0.68
CA ASN A 166 -7.94 -2.21 0.91
C ASN A 166 -7.75 -2.90 -0.47
N PRO A 167 -6.63 -3.62 -0.67
CA PRO A 167 -6.37 -4.35 -1.92
C PRO A 167 -7.46 -5.36 -2.29
N LYS A 168 -8.32 -5.75 -1.36
CA LYS A 168 -9.55 -6.50 -1.65
C LYS A 168 -10.54 -5.72 -2.52
N ASN A 169 -10.47 -4.39 -2.59
CA ASN A 169 -11.19 -3.58 -3.56
C ASN A 169 -10.42 -3.52 -4.88
N VAL A 170 -10.39 -4.61 -5.59
CA VAL A 170 -9.68 -4.82 -6.87
C VAL A 170 -10.08 -3.80 -7.93
N ALA A 171 -11.23 -3.16 -7.79
CA ALA A 171 -11.67 -2.05 -8.65
C ALA A 171 -10.67 -0.88 -8.69
N SER A 172 -9.90 -0.65 -7.61
CA SER A 172 -8.89 0.44 -7.59
C SER A 172 -7.68 0.16 -8.49
N ARG A 173 -7.34 -1.11 -8.74
CA ARG A 173 -6.22 -1.50 -9.61
C ARG A 173 -6.47 -1.25 -11.09
N ASN A 174 -7.73 -1.22 -11.51
CA ASN A 174 -8.13 -0.98 -12.89
C ASN A 174 -8.31 0.51 -13.22
N TYR A 175 -8.01 1.40 -12.26
CA TYR A 175 -7.96 2.85 -12.51
C TYR A 175 -6.52 3.33 -12.70
N PRO A 176 -5.99 3.31 -13.92
CA PRO A 176 -4.62 3.77 -14.17
C PRO A 176 -4.42 5.27 -13.97
N GLY A 177 -5.46 6.02 -13.71
CA GLY A 177 -5.44 7.47 -13.72
C GLY A 177 -5.85 8.18 -12.42
N VAL A 178 -5.86 7.51 -11.24
CA VAL A 178 -6.16 8.22 -9.98
C VAL A 178 -4.92 8.95 -9.46
N SER A 179 -5.00 10.28 -9.41
CA SER A 179 -4.05 11.13 -8.70
C SER A 179 -4.76 11.74 -7.48
N PHE A 180 -4.26 11.45 -6.28
CA PHE A 180 -4.87 11.91 -5.04
C PHE A 180 -3.89 12.76 -4.23
N SER A 181 -4.28 14.00 -3.98
CA SER A 181 -3.59 14.92 -3.07
C SER A 181 -4.39 15.10 -1.80
N MET A 182 -3.81 14.79 -0.66
CA MET A 182 -4.45 14.92 0.64
C MET A 182 -3.72 15.96 1.49
N LEU A 183 -4.47 16.95 1.97
CA LEU A 183 -3.99 17.97 2.88
C LEU A 183 -4.51 17.65 4.27
N ILE A 184 -3.60 17.52 5.25
CA ILE A 184 -3.96 17.19 6.64
C ILE A 184 -3.44 18.26 7.60
N ASN A 185 -4.19 18.45 8.68
CA ASN A 185 -3.73 19.24 9.82
C ASN A 185 -2.92 18.32 10.75
N LEU A 186 -1.72 18.78 11.13
CA LEU A 186 -0.85 18.11 12.10
C LEU A 186 -0.71 18.89 13.41
N ASP A 187 -1.30 20.09 13.51
CA ASP A 187 -1.17 20.97 14.67
C ASP A 187 -2.24 20.67 15.73
N SER A 188 -3.19 19.79 15.46
CA SER A 188 -4.15 19.31 16.46
C SER A 188 -3.42 18.50 17.53
N PRO A 189 -3.71 18.74 18.82
CA PRO A 189 -3.08 17.98 19.89
C PRO A 189 -3.44 16.50 19.77
N SER A 190 -2.42 15.66 19.66
CA SER A 190 -2.62 14.20 19.62
C SER A 190 -3.15 13.70 20.97
N LYS A 191 -4.21 12.91 20.92
CA LYS A 191 -4.72 12.18 22.09
C LYS A 191 -3.88 10.90 22.35
N ASP A 192 -3.31 10.32 21.29
CA ASP A 192 -2.49 9.11 21.32
C ASP A 192 -1.55 9.08 20.10
N THR A 193 -0.33 9.52 20.30
CA THR A 193 0.69 9.59 19.22
C THR A 193 0.97 8.24 18.58
N VAL A 194 0.89 7.14 19.34
CA VAL A 194 1.12 5.79 18.80
C VAL A 194 0.03 5.45 17.80
N TYR A 195 -1.22 5.74 18.15
CA TYR A 195 -2.34 5.51 17.26
C TYR A 195 -2.27 6.38 16.00
N ASP A 196 -2.00 7.68 16.17
CA ASP A 196 -1.92 8.62 15.04
C ASP A 196 -0.84 8.21 14.04
N VAL A 197 0.34 7.79 14.54
CA VAL A 197 1.43 7.32 13.68
C VAL A 197 1.06 5.99 13.02
N THR A 198 0.46 5.04 13.74
CA THR A 198 -0.03 3.79 13.17
C THR A 198 -1.02 4.05 12.05
N PHE A 199 -1.95 4.96 12.27
CA PHE A 199 -2.90 5.40 11.26
C PHE A 199 -2.20 6.00 10.02
N LEU A 200 -1.24 6.90 10.20
CA LEU A 200 -0.47 7.49 9.10
C LEU A 200 0.32 6.43 8.32
N LEU A 201 0.94 5.47 9.00
CA LEU A 201 1.65 4.36 8.36
C LEU A 201 0.70 3.49 7.53
N ASN A 202 -0.48 3.20 8.07
CA ASN A 202 -1.53 2.46 7.36
C ASN A 202 -2.05 3.23 6.13
N LEU A 203 -2.31 4.52 6.28
CA LEU A 203 -2.74 5.39 5.18
C LEU A 203 -1.71 5.41 4.06
N LEU A 204 -0.43 5.61 4.39
CA LEU A 204 0.65 5.67 3.41
C LEU A 204 0.88 4.31 2.74
N GLY A 205 0.79 3.21 3.49
CA GLY A 205 0.88 1.85 2.98
C GLY A 205 -0.29 1.49 2.06
N GLY A 206 -1.52 1.78 2.47
CA GLY A 206 -2.73 1.48 1.70
C GLY A 206 -2.86 2.28 0.40
N LEU A 207 -2.24 3.47 0.33
CA LEU A 207 -2.23 4.33 -0.85
C LEU A 207 -0.96 4.19 -1.70
N ALA A 208 -0.14 3.17 -1.44
CA ALA A 208 1.14 2.99 -2.13
C ALA A 208 0.97 2.76 -3.64
N ASP A 209 -0.10 2.10 -4.05
CA ASP A 209 -0.35 1.68 -5.44
C ASP A 209 -0.98 2.78 -6.33
N ILE A 210 -1.33 3.92 -5.76
CA ILE A 210 -1.85 5.07 -6.53
C ILE A 210 -0.88 6.25 -6.48
N ASN A 211 -1.05 7.21 -7.39
CA ASN A 211 -0.31 8.47 -7.34
C ASN A 211 -0.84 9.33 -6.19
N PHE A 212 -0.35 9.06 -4.97
CA PHE A 212 -0.77 9.71 -3.74
C PHE A 212 0.28 10.67 -3.22
N ASN A 213 -0.14 11.88 -2.87
CA ASN A 213 0.69 12.89 -2.24
C ASN A 213 0.02 13.40 -0.96
N LEU A 214 0.79 13.46 0.12
CA LEU A 214 0.34 13.93 1.42
C LEU A 214 1.00 15.27 1.75
N TYR A 215 0.18 16.28 2.11
CA TYR A 215 0.60 17.64 2.40
C TYR A 215 0.15 18.07 3.80
N THR A 216 0.94 18.91 4.46
CA THR A 216 0.48 19.61 5.68
C THR A 216 -0.33 20.83 5.32
N CYS A 217 -1.42 21.05 6.05
CA CYS A 217 -2.30 22.19 5.87
C CYS A 217 -2.93 22.60 7.21
N PRO A 218 -2.34 23.54 7.96
CA PRO A 218 -2.93 24.04 9.21
C PRO A 218 -4.36 24.57 9.03
N GLN A 219 -4.68 25.06 7.83
CA GLN A 219 -6.01 25.57 7.51
C GLN A 219 -7.08 24.47 7.37
N ALA A 220 -6.69 23.20 7.39
CA ALA A 220 -7.63 22.07 7.39
C ALA A 220 -8.31 21.81 8.74
N VAL A 221 -7.90 22.53 9.81
CA VAL A 221 -8.53 22.45 11.14
C VAL A 221 -10.06 22.52 11.04
N GLY A 222 -10.73 21.52 11.63
CA GLY A 222 -12.18 21.41 11.68
C GLY A 222 -12.87 21.24 10.33
N LYS A 223 -12.14 20.90 9.25
CA LYS A 223 -12.72 20.80 7.90
C LYS A 223 -12.71 19.38 7.37
N LEU A 224 -13.73 19.11 6.57
CA LEU A 224 -13.84 17.94 5.71
C LEU A 224 -14.16 18.43 4.31
N ILE A 225 -13.20 18.37 3.41
CA ILE A 225 -13.37 18.79 2.01
C ILE A 225 -12.81 17.67 1.12
N PHE A 226 -13.62 17.28 0.14
CA PHE A 226 -13.22 16.35 -0.89
C PHE A 226 -13.69 16.88 -2.24
N ALA A 227 -12.82 16.90 -3.22
CA ALA A 227 -13.16 17.34 -4.57
C ALA A 227 -12.49 16.45 -5.62
N VAL A 228 -13.26 16.14 -6.65
CA VAL A 228 -12.78 15.52 -7.88
C VAL A 228 -12.95 16.54 -9.00
N ARG A 229 -11.86 16.84 -9.67
CA ARG A 229 -11.85 17.85 -10.73
C ARG A 229 -12.87 17.51 -11.80
N ASP A 230 -13.60 18.53 -12.28
CA ASP A 230 -14.64 18.46 -13.31
C ASP A 230 -15.88 17.61 -12.97
N ALA A 231 -15.95 16.99 -11.77
CA ALA A 231 -16.98 16.01 -11.48
C ALA A 231 -17.81 16.30 -10.23
N TYR A 232 -17.18 16.40 -9.07
CA TYR A 232 -17.87 16.39 -7.80
C TYR A 232 -17.09 17.08 -6.69
N SER A 233 -17.80 17.72 -5.78
CA SER A 233 -17.20 18.19 -4.53
C SER A 233 -18.20 18.07 -3.37
N ILE A 234 -17.64 17.79 -2.18
CA ILE A 234 -18.36 17.85 -0.91
C ILE A 234 -17.48 18.57 0.11
N SER A 235 -18.07 19.45 0.88
CA SER A 235 -17.40 20.19 1.94
C SER A 235 -18.28 20.35 3.15
N GLY A 236 -17.71 20.31 4.35
CA GLY A 236 -18.39 20.49 5.63
C GLY A 236 -17.39 20.86 6.72
N MET A 237 -17.91 21.22 7.89
CA MET A 237 -17.15 21.52 9.10
C MET A 237 -17.45 20.48 10.17
N ILE A 238 -16.40 19.92 10.77
CA ILE A 238 -16.51 19.01 11.91
C ILE A 238 -16.97 19.82 13.13
N ILE A 239 -17.99 19.36 13.82
CA ILE A 239 -18.49 19.98 15.04
C ILE A 239 -18.20 19.13 16.27
N ASP A 240 -18.23 17.84 16.10
CA ASP A 240 -17.86 16.84 17.12
C ASP A 240 -17.31 15.56 16.47
N GLU A 241 -17.06 14.53 17.27
CA GLU A 241 -16.44 13.28 16.82
C GLU A 241 -17.27 12.52 15.78
N ASN A 242 -18.58 12.80 15.64
CA ASN A 242 -19.52 12.05 14.79
C ASN A 242 -20.29 12.88 13.79
N HIS A 243 -20.26 14.22 13.88
CA HIS A 243 -21.11 15.10 13.08
C HIS A 243 -20.32 16.18 12.37
N CYS A 244 -20.83 16.56 11.23
CA CYS A 244 -20.41 17.72 10.46
C CYS A 244 -21.60 18.60 10.07
N ILE A 245 -21.40 19.90 10.05
CA ILE A 245 -22.41 20.89 9.73
C ILE A 245 -22.06 21.68 8.46
N SER A 246 -23.04 22.41 7.95
CA SER A 246 -22.91 23.25 6.75
C SER A 246 -22.36 22.45 5.56
N VAL A 247 -22.86 21.22 5.39
CA VAL A 247 -22.38 20.33 4.33
C VAL A 247 -22.97 20.75 2.99
N THR A 248 -22.12 20.98 2.02
CA THR A 248 -22.50 21.31 0.65
C THR A 248 -21.92 20.29 -0.30
N THR A 249 -22.76 19.70 -1.15
CA THR A 249 -22.34 18.86 -2.28
C THR A 249 -22.58 19.60 -3.59
N SER A 250 -21.73 19.43 -4.58
CA SER A 250 -21.91 20.03 -5.91
C SER A 250 -21.42 19.12 -7.02
N GLU A 251 -22.21 19.03 -8.08
CA GLU A 251 -21.85 18.41 -9.37
C GLU A 251 -21.54 19.49 -10.41
N ASN A 252 -21.67 20.77 -10.05
CA ASN A 252 -21.37 21.85 -10.96
C ASN A 252 -19.87 21.97 -11.19
N THR A 253 -19.42 21.76 -12.42
CA THR A 253 -18.01 21.76 -12.82
C THR A 253 -17.25 23.00 -12.36
N LYS A 254 -17.87 24.20 -12.47
CA LYS A 254 -17.23 25.44 -12.04
C LYS A 254 -16.99 25.49 -10.54
N ASN A 255 -17.95 25.01 -9.74
CA ASN A 255 -17.82 24.94 -8.29
C ASN A 255 -16.77 23.88 -7.89
N CYS A 256 -16.84 22.70 -8.49
CA CYS A 256 -15.88 21.62 -8.23
C CYS A 256 -14.44 22.04 -8.55
N ASN A 257 -14.23 22.69 -9.70
CA ASN A 257 -12.92 23.19 -10.09
C ASN A 257 -12.47 24.35 -9.19
N GLY A 258 -13.36 25.23 -8.79
CA GLY A 258 -13.05 26.28 -7.83
C GLY A 258 -12.52 25.76 -6.50
N VAL A 259 -13.16 24.71 -5.94
CA VAL A 259 -12.71 24.03 -4.72
C VAL A 259 -11.38 23.32 -4.97
N TYR A 260 -11.30 22.54 -6.06
CA TYR A 260 -10.09 21.79 -6.41
C TYR A 260 -8.87 22.71 -6.58
N ASP A 261 -8.99 23.76 -7.43
CA ASP A 261 -7.88 24.65 -7.74
C ASP A 261 -7.43 25.44 -6.50
N ARG A 262 -8.38 25.82 -5.62
CA ARG A 262 -8.05 26.48 -4.35
C ARG A 262 -7.24 25.58 -3.41
N LEU A 263 -7.63 24.33 -3.24
CA LEU A 263 -6.88 23.38 -2.43
C LEU A 263 -5.54 23.03 -3.09
N ASN A 264 -5.54 22.85 -4.41
CA ASN A 264 -4.32 22.52 -5.15
C ASN A 264 -3.26 23.64 -5.07
N SER A 265 -3.66 24.89 -4.91
CA SER A 265 -2.74 26.01 -4.68
C SER A 265 -1.99 25.93 -3.35
N LEU A 266 -2.46 25.13 -2.39
CA LEU A 266 -1.80 24.85 -1.11
C LEU A 266 -0.83 23.67 -1.18
N CYS A 267 -0.88 22.89 -2.26
CA CYS A 267 0.01 21.75 -2.50
C CYS A 267 1.34 22.24 -3.07
N THR A 268 2.30 22.56 -2.22
CA THR A 268 3.63 23.02 -2.62
C THR A 268 4.70 22.05 -2.16
N GLN A 269 5.94 22.20 -2.64
CA GLN A 269 7.06 21.40 -2.14
C GLN A 269 7.33 21.65 -0.65
N GLU A 270 7.06 22.84 -0.17
CA GLU A 270 7.23 23.20 1.24
C GLU A 270 6.19 22.53 2.15
N THR A 271 4.98 22.28 1.66
CA THR A 271 3.92 21.62 2.40
C THR A 271 3.90 20.09 2.21
N LEU A 272 4.66 19.55 1.26
CA LEU A 272 4.74 18.13 0.99
C LEU A 272 5.35 17.38 2.18
N LEU A 273 4.61 16.42 2.75
CA LEU A 273 5.04 15.63 3.90
C LEU A 273 5.87 14.41 3.50
N LEU A 274 5.52 13.78 2.41
CA LEU A 274 6.16 12.57 1.93
C LEU A 274 6.58 12.77 0.46
N ARG A 275 7.88 12.79 0.21
CA ARG A 275 8.44 12.76 -1.13
C ARG A 275 8.70 11.32 -1.56
N ARG A 276 8.04 10.86 -2.60
CA ARG A 276 8.30 9.54 -3.18
C ARG A 276 9.56 9.57 -4.04
N THR A 277 10.35 8.52 -3.94
CA THR A 277 11.59 8.34 -4.69
C THR A 277 11.84 6.86 -4.97
N SER A 278 12.80 6.55 -5.82
CA SER A 278 13.25 5.18 -6.05
C SER A 278 14.58 4.93 -5.36
N MET A 279 14.90 3.67 -5.06
CA MET A 279 16.21 3.27 -4.53
C MET A 279 17.34 3.69 -5.47
N LYS A 280 17.15 3.54 -6.79
CA LYS A 280 18.09 3.98 -7.81
C LYS A 280 18.39 5.48 -7.70
N SER A 281 17.37 6.32 -7.46
CA SER A 281 17.58 7.76 -7.24
C SER A 281 18.31 8.03 -5.94
N MET A 282 17.95 7.36 -4.84
CA MET A 282 18.60 7.54 -3.53
C MET A 282 20.07 7.13 -3.55
N ILE A 283 20.43 6.08 -4.28
CA ILE A 283 21.83 5.66 -4.44
C ILE A 283 22.58 6.69 -5.27
N ARG A 284 22.01 7.12 -6.41
CA ARG A 284 22.64 8.10 -7.33
C ARG A 284 22.86 9.46 -6.68
N ASP A 285 21.91 9.98 -5.92
CA ASP A 285 22.01 11.28 -5.23
C ASP A 285 22.67 11.16 -3.85
N ARG A 286 23.11 9.95 -3.47
CA ARG A 286 23.76 9.61 -2.20
C ARG A 286 22.90 9.82 -0.95
N SER A 287 21.62 10.09 -1.08
CA SER A 287 20.72 10.26 0.07
C SER A 287 20.58 8.97 0.88
N TYR A 288 20.68 7.81 0.22
CA TYR A 288 20.73 6.52 0.92
C TYR A 288 21.92 6.41 1.87
N VAL A 289 23.11 6.74 1.37
CA VAL A 289 24.34 6.74 2.20
C VAL A 289 24.26 7.78 3.31
N GLN A 290 23.75 8.99 3.03
CA GLN A 290 23.56 10.02 4.04
C GLN A 290 22.63 9.57 5.17
N SER A 291 21.57 8.80 4.86
CA SER A 291 20.66 8.26 5.87
C SER A 291 21.34 7.28 6.82
N LEU A 292 22.32 6.52 6.35
CA LEU A 292 23.10 5.57 7.16
C LEU A 292 24.08 6.26 8.12
N PHE A 293 24.61 7.43 7.76
CA PHE A 293 25.56 8.15 8.61
C PHE A 293 24.91 9.06 9.66
N ALA A 294 23.61 9.21 9.62
CA ALA A 294 22.92 10.03 10.61
C ALA A 294 22.96 9.36 12.01
N ARG A 295 22.95 10.18 13.05
CA ARG A 295 23.00 9.69 14.44
C ARG A 295 21.63 9.18 14.90
N ASN A 296 21.63 8.46 16.02
CA ASN A 296 20.42 7.99 16.71
C ASN A 296 19.51 7.18 15.81
N GLN A 297 20.07 6.17 15.15
CA GLN A 297 19.34 5.27 14.27
C GLN A 297 18.28 4.47 15.02
N ARG A 298 17.05 4.51 14.55
CA ARG A 298 15.90 3.74 15.02
C ARG A 298 15.23 3.10 13.83
N TRP A 299 15.17 1.78 13.80
CA TRP A 299 14.60 1.03 12.69
C TRP A 299 13.40 0.21 13.15
N LEU A 300 12.25 0.44 12.53
CA LEU A 300 11.11 -0.47 12.62
C LEU A 300 11.09 -1.31 11.34
N VAL A 301 11.25 -2.62 11.48
CA VAL A 301 11.44 -3.56 10.37
C VAL A 301 10.20 -4.43 10.23
N GLY A 302 9.39 -4.16 9.21
CA GLY A 302 8.20 -4.93 8.86
C GLY A 302 8.47 -6.06 7.87
N PHE A 303 9.63 -6.03 7.19
CA PHE A 303 10.16 -7.09 6.32
C PHE A 303 11.68 -6.97 6.22
N LEU A 304 12.37 -8.09 6.02
CA LEU A 304 13.83 -8.10 6.05
C LEU A 304 14.44 -7.47 4.81
N THR A 305 15.60 -6.83 5.00
CA THR A 305 16.30 -6.05 3.96
C THR A 305 17.79 -6.38 3.94
N GLU A 306 18.52 -5.75 3.00
CA GLU A 306 19.96 -5.93 2.79
C GLU A 306 20.84 -5.46 3.96
N HIS A 307 20.32 -4.73 4.96
CA HIS A 307 21.14 -4.07 5.99
C HIS A 307 21.92 -5.03 6.90
N MET A 308 21.43 -6.25 7.07
CA MET A 308 22.06 -7.27 7.92
C MET A 308 22.51 -8.50 7.11
N LEU A 309 22.89 -8.32 5.85
CA LEU A 309 23.49 -9.38 5.04
C LEU A 309 24.99 -9.55 5.38
N PRO A 310 25.49 -10.79 5.53
CA PRO A 310 26.93 -11.03 5.53
C PRO A 310 27.52 -10.76 4.13
N ASP A 311 28.81 -10.41 4.07
CA ASP A 311 29.46 -9.96 2.84
C ASP A 311 29.39 -11.02 1.70
N ASP A 312 29.54 -12.29 2.02
CA ASP A 312 29.47 -13.39 1.07
C ASP A 312 28.06 -13.54 0.45
N LEU A 313 27.03 -13.53 1.28
CA LEU A 313 25.64 -13.58 0.81
C LEU A 313 25.24 -12.31 0.04
N PHE A 314 25.76 -11.16 0.46
CA PHE A 314 25.56 -9.92 -0.27
C PHE A 314 26.10 -10.01 -1.70
N GLU A 315 27.34 -10.53 -1.90
CA GLU A 315 27.92 -10.66 -3.24
C GLU A 315 27.14 -11.67 -4.11
N GLU A 316 26.63 -12.77 -3.53
CA GLU A 316 25.75 -13.70 -4.26
C GLU A 316 24.52 -12.98 -4.82
N LEU A 317 23.80 -12.22 -3.97
CA LEU A 317 22.59 -11.49 -4.36
C LEU A 317 22.89 -10.32 -5.31
N LEU A 318 24.06 -9.67 -5.13
CA LEU A 318 24.46 -8.57 -6.01
C LEU A 318 24.68 -9.04 -7.45
N LEU A 319 25.24 -10.23 -7.65
CA LEU A 319 25.42 -10.80 -9.00
C LEU A 319 24.07 -10.97 -9.69
N GLU A 320 23.09 -11.54 -8.99
CA GLU A 320 21.74 -11.73 -9.51
C GLU A 320 21.03 -10.39 -9.74
N TYR A 321 21.17 -9.44 -8.79
CA TYR A 321 20.60 -8.10 -8.93
C TYR A 321 21.12 -7.36 -10.16
N CYS A 322 22.41 -7.43 -10.46
CA CYS A 322 23.00 -6.76 -11.63
C CYS A 322 22.54 -7.37 -12.96
N VAL A 323 22.14 -8.63 -12.97
CA VAL A 323 21.50 -9.27 -14.14
C VAL A 323 20.09 -8.71 -14.34
N LEU A 324 19.33 -8.53 -13.26
CA LEU A 324 17.96 -8.01 -13.28
C LEU A 324 17.89 -6.50 -13.51
N GLU A 325 18.92 -5.76 -13.06
CA GLU A 325 19.05 -4.31 -13.17
C GLU A 325 20.41 -3.92 -13.81
N PRO A 326 20.56 -4.09 -15.14
CA PRO A 326 21.85 -3.88 -15.81
C PRO A 326 22.42 -2.45 -15.69
N GLU A 327 21.55 -1.47 -15.40
CA GLU A 327 21.96 -0.08 -15.19
C GLU A 327 22.44 0.22 -13.76
N ALA A 328 22.35 -0.75 -12.84
CA ALA A 328 22.76 -0.55 -11.46
C ALA A 328 24.29 -0.57 -11.36
N SER A 329 24.86 0.35 -10.59
CA SER A 329 26.28 0.38 -10.30
C SER A 329 26.61 -0.57 -9.16
N ALA A 330 27.18 -1.74 -9.47
CA ALA A 330 27.68 -2.70 -8.47
C ALA A 330 28.62 -2.05 -7.46
N ALA A 331 29.47 -1.10 -7.92
CA ALA A 331 30.41 -0.40 -7.05
C ALA A 331 29.70 0.49 -6.01
N GLU A 332 28.62 1.16 -6.41
CA GLU A 332 27.82 1.98 -5.47
C GLU A 332 27.05 1.12 -4.49
N LEU A 333 26.51 -0.02 -4.94
CA LEU A 333 25.81 -0.96 -4.08
C LEU A 333 26.75 -1.60 -3.04
N ARG A 334 27.97 -2.01 -3.45
CA ARG A 334 29.01 -2.47 -2.51
C ARG A 334 29.40 -1.40 -1.51
N ARG A 335 29.53 -0.17 -1.96
CA ARG A 335 29.82 0.95 -1.08
C ARG A 335 28.68 1.16 -0.07
N ALA A 336 27.44 1.12 -0.51
CA ALA A 336 26.27 1.24 0.36
C ALA A 336 26.22 0.11 1.39
N HIS A 337 26.49 -1.14 0.96
CA HIS A 337 26.58 -2.30 1.85
C HIS A 337 27.67 -2.13 2.90
N MET A 338 28.91 -1.82 2.48
CA MET A 338 30.03 -1.61 3.38
C MET A 338 29.73 -0.53 4.44
N LEU A 339 29.09 0.57 4.03
CA LEU A 339 28.74 1.66 4.95
C LEU A 339 27.63 1.26 5.92
N SER A 340 26.61 0.55 5.45
CA SER A 340 25.54 0.00 6.29
C SER A 340 26.11 -0.97 7.33
N HIS A 341 26.98 -1.87 6.88
CA HIS A 341 27.66 -2.84 7.73
C HIS A 341 28.52 -2.19 8.82
N ASN A 342 29.34 -1.20 8.44
CA ASN A 342 30.14 -0.45 9.40
C ASN A 342 29.27 0.35 10.39
N MET A 343 28.17 0.93 9.92
CA MET A 343 27.23 1.63 10.78
C MET A 343 26.64 0.68 11.83
N VAL A 344 26.14 -0.48 11.42
CA VAL A 344 25.57 -1.48 12.35
C VAL A 344 26.63 -2.01 13.32
N LYS A 345 27.88 -2.23 12.86
CA LYS A 345 28.98 -2.75 13.69
C LYS A 345 29.53 -1.71 14.67
N GLU A 346 29.73 -0.46 14.23
CA GLU A 346 30.51 0.53 14.97
C GLU A 346 29.64 1.57 15.70
N MET A 347 28.60 2.05 15.02
CA MET A 347 27.78 3.14 15.56
C MET A 347 26.59 2.65 16.38
N GLY A 348 26.06 1.49 16.04
CA GLY A 348 24.88 0.91 16.68
C GLY A 348 23.56 1.53 16.21
N ALA A 349 22.49 0.82 16.52
CA ALA A 349 21.13 1.26 16.24
C ALA A 349 20.15 0.62 17.24
N LYS A 350 18.98 1.24 17.45
CA LYS A 350 17.82 0.56 18.05
C LYS A 350 16.98 -0.02 16.94
N ILE A 351 16.76 -1.32 16.93
CA ILE A 351 16.04 -2.04 15.88
C ILE A 351 14.86 -2.79 16.49
N ILE A 352 13.66 -2.52 16.03
CA ILE A 352 12.46 -3.31 16.33
C ILE A 352 12.11 -4.10 15.07
N ILE A 353 12.09 -5.43 15.16
CA ILE A 353 11.64 -6.29 14.07
C ILE A 353 10.26 -6.82 14.41
N ALA A 354 9.30 -6.68 13.50
CA ALA A 354 7.99 -7.30 13.68
C ALA A 354 8.14 -8.83 13.65
N GLU A 355 7.51 -9.54 14.59
CA GLU A 355 7.50 -11.01 14.64
C GLU A 355 7.07 -11.62 13.30
N GLY A 356 6.00 -11.07 12.71
CA GLY A 356 5.50 -11.51 11.39
C GLY A 356 6.55 -11.41 10.29
N ALA A 357 7.45 -10.42 10.32
CA ALA A 357 8.54 -10.30 9.33
C ALA A 357 9.52 -11.47 9.38
N LEU A 358 9.86 -11.96 10.59
CA LEU A 358 10.72 -13.11 10.78
C LEU A 358 10.03 -14.43 10.41
N LEU A 359 8.74 -14.55 10.75
CA LEU A 359 7.93 -15.71 10.37
C LEU A 359 7.73 -15.79 8.85
N ASP A 360 7.37 -14.70 8.21
CA ASP A 360 7.24 -14.60 6.74
C ASP A 360 8.57 -14.99 6.06
N PHE A 361 9.68 -14.43 6.55
CA PHE A 361 11.00 -14.75 6.04
C PHE A 361 11.35 -16.22 6.21
N ALA A 362 11.03 -16.83 7.36
CA ALA A 362 11.27 -18.24 7.60
C ALA A 362 10.49 -19.13 6.62
N VAL A 363 9.26 -18.75 6.26
CA VAL A 363 8.40 -19.54 5.37
C VAL A 363 8.74 -19.28 3.90
N THR A 364 8.81 -18.03 3.49
CA THR A 364 8.91 -17.65 2.07
C THR A 364 10.33 -17.43 1.59
N GLY A 365 11.26 -17.09 2.49
CA GLY A 365 12.62 -16.64 2.14
C GLY A 365 12.66 -15.24 1.51
N GLU A 366 11.56 -14.49 1.57
CA GLU A 366 11.46 -13.18 0.93
C GLU A 366 12.38 -12.16 1.62
N LEU A 367 13.25 -11.54 0.86
CA LEU A 367 14.15 -10.45 1.26
C LEU A 367 13.98 -9.26 0.32
N ASP A 368 13.86 -8.07 0.85
CA ASP A 368 13.95 -6.85 0.06
C ASP A 368 15.42 -6.44 -0.10
N PHE A 369 15.99 -6.69 -1.27
CA PHE A 369 17.35 -6.31 -1.61
C PHE A 369 17.34 -5.06 -2.50
N PHE A 370 17.68 -3.93 -1.94
CA PHE A 370 17.63 -2.61 -2.59
C PHE A 370 16.30 -2.35 -3.32
N ASN A 371 15.20 -2.62 -2.62
CA ASN A 371 13.84 -2.48 -3.12
C ASN A 371 13.47 -3.44 -4.27
N ARG A 372 14.15 -4.59 -4.35
CA ARG A 372 13.84 -5.75 -5.17
C ARG A 372 13.59 -6.95 -4.28
N LYS A 373 12.56 -7.71 -4.60
CA LYS A 373 12.20 -8.93 -3.89
C LYS A 373 13.11 -10.08 -4.38
N PHE A 374 13.80 -10.73 -3.44
CA PHE A 374 14.57 -11.94 -3.64
C PHE A 374 13.99 -13.06 -2.78
N HIS A 375 14.12 -14.29 -3.23
CA HIS A 375 13.73 -15.47 -2.47
C HIS A 375 14.98 -16.27 -2.11
N LEU A 376 15.37 -16.19 -0.85
CA LEU A 376 16.54 -16.88 -0.32
C LEU A 376 16.24 -18.36 -0.12
N THR A 377 17.22 -19.21 -0.46
CA THR A 377 17.18 -20.63 -0.12
C THR A 377 17.20 -20.81 1.41
N PRO A 378 16.76 -21.96 1.94
CA PRO A 378 16.83 -22.22 3.38
C PRO A 378 18.23 -22.08 3.98
N GLU A 379 19.28 -22.43 3.23
CA GLU A 379 20.67 -22.25 3.63
C GLU A 379 21.05 -20.76 3.71
N GLN A 380 20.70 -19.97 2.70
CA GLN A 380 20.95 -18.53 2.69
C GLN A 380 20.18 -17.81 3.82
N ARG A 381 18.95 -18.23 4.11
CA ARG A 381 18.16 -17.73 5.25
C ARG A 381 18.85 -17.99 6.59
N THR A 382 19.38 -19.20 6.76
CA THR A 382 20.11 -19.57 7.98
C THR A 382 21.36 -18.71 8.14
N ARG A 383 22.17 -18.53 7.08
CA ARG A 383 23.36 -17.64 7.08
C ARG A 383 23.02 -16.20 7.46
N TYR A 384 21.91 -15.68 6.93
CA TYR A 384 21.42 -14.32 7.27
C TYR A 384 21.13 -14.18 8.77
N LEU A 385 20.38 -15.13 9.35
CA LEU A 385 20.00 -15.10 10.76
C LEU A 385 21.16 -15.35 11.71
N GLU A 386 22.08 -16.28 11.37
CA GLU A 386 23.30 -16.52 12.14
C GLU A 386 24.19 -15.28 12.18
N TYR A 387 24.30 -14.59 11.05
CA TYR A 387 25.05 -13.33 11.00
C TYR A 387 24.39 -12.24 11.83
N ALA A 388 23.07 -12.05 11.73
CA ALA A 388 22.33 -11.08 12.56
C ALA A 388 22.49 -11.37 14.05
N GLN A 389 22.44 -12.65 14.47
CA GLN A 389 22.68 -13.07 15.84
C GLN A 389 24.13 -12.78 16.28
N GLY A 390 25.09 -12.99 15.40
CA GLY A 390 26.50 -12.65 15.65
C GLY A 390 26.72 -11.16 15.87
N LEU A 391 26.03 -10.32 15.10
CA LEU A 391 26.07 -8.84 15.27
C LEU A 391 25.55 -8.41 16.64
N ILE A 392 24.43 -8.99 17.08
CA ILE A 392 23.84 -8.67 18.40
C ILE A 392 24.82 -9.01 19.52
N ARG A 393 25.47 -10.18 19.44
CA ARG A 393 26.43 -10.62 20.46
C ARG A 393 27.72 -9.80 20.48
N SER A 394 28.17 -9.34 19.31
CA SER A 394 29.46 -8.65 19.18
C SER A 394 29.39 -7.15 19.40
N ASN A 395 28.23 -6.52 19.23
CA ASN A 395 28.08 -5.07 19.34
C ASN A 395 27.08 -4.66 20.43
N PRO A 396 27.57 -4.25 21.62
CA PRO A 396 26.68 -3.80 22.73
C PRO A 396 25.92 -2.49 22.42
N LYS A 397 26.32 -1.75 21.37
CA LYS A 397 25.60 -0.55 20.94
C LYS A 397 24.42 -0.87 20.03
N LEU A 398 24.37 -2.09 19.50
CA LEU A 398 23.26 -2.57 18.69
C LEU A 398 22.19 -3.15 19.62
N GLN A 399 21.08 -2.46 19.73
CA GLN A 399 19.94 -2.91 20.53
C GLN A 399 18.87 -3.44 19.59
N MET A 400 18.47 -4.69 19.77
CA MET A 400 17.44 -5.32 18.96
C MET A 400 16.27 -5.76 19.84
N GLY A 401 15.06 -5.64 19.29
CA GLY A 401 13.85 -6.14 19.92
C GLY A 401 12.92 -6.76 18.90
N ILE A 402 12.12 -7.74 19.29
CA ILE A 402 11.09 -8.35 18.46
C ILE A 402 9.73 -7.92 18.99
N LEU A 403 8.98 -7.20 18.17
CA LEU A 403 7.61 -6.78 18.46
C LEU A 403 6.66 -7.93 18.14
N LYS A 404 6.01 -8.48 19.18
CA LYS A 404 5.05 -9.57 19.01
C LYS A 404 3.83 -9.13 18.23
N SER A 405 3.32 -10.03 17.41
CA SER A 405 2.08 -9.83 16.65
C SER A 405 0.91 -9.51 17.59
N GLY A 406 0.11 -8.52 17.22
CA GLY A 406 -1.02 -8.06 18.04
C GLY A 406 -0.69 -7.05 19.13
N SER A 407 0.59 -6.73 19.37
CA SER A 407 0.99 -5.75 20.39
C SER A 407 0.59 -4.32 20.03
N VAL A 408 0.49 -4.00 18.74
CA VAL A 408 -0.10 -2.75 18.24
C VAL A 408 -1.36 -3.16 17.48
N SER A 409 -2.51 -3.01 18.11
CA SER A 409 -3.79 -3.62 17.69
C SER A 409 -4.20 -3.29 16.25
N ASP A 410 -3.84 -2.11 15.75
CA ASP A 410 -4.30 -1.62 14.46
C ASP A 410 -3.25 -1.77 13.33
N MET A 411 -2.06 -2.32 13.63
CA MET A 411 -1.04 -2.64 12.62
C MET A 411 -1.28 -4.00 11.93
N GLN A 412 -2.29 -4.76 12.32
CA GLN A 412 -2.52 -6.14 11.86
C GLN A 412 -3.02 -6.27 10.42
N HIS A 413 -3.53 -5.20 9.82
CA HIS A 413 -4.24 -5.28 8.54
C HIS A 413 -3.43 -4.88 7.32
N ILE A 414 -2.22 -4.33 7.51
CA ILE A 414 -1.33 -3.93 6.43
C ILE A 414 0.07 -4.46 6.72
N PRO A 415 0.79 -5.02 5.74
CA PRO A 415 2.18 -5.37 5.94
C PRO A 415 2.93 -4.15 6.51
N ALA A 416 3.48 -4.29 7.71
CA ALA A 416 4.17 -3.19 8.36
C ALA A 416 5.28 -2.67 7.44
N PRO A 417 5.35 -1.35 7.17
CA PRO A 417 6.44 -0.79 6.38
C PRO A 417 7.75 -0.88 7.16
N ASN A 418 8.87 -0.77 6.46
CA ASN A 418 10.13 -0.46 7.11
C ASN A 418 10.22 1.05 7.32
N LEU A 419 10.52 1.45 8.55
CA LEU A 419 10.70 2.84 8.92
C LEU A 419 12.12 3.01 9.46
N PHE A 420 12.91 3.85 8.80
CA PHE A 420 14.28 4.16 9.16
C PHE A 420 14.36 5.60 9.62
N LEU A 421 14.55 5.80 10.92
CA LEU A 421 14.56 7.10 11.57
C LEU A 421 15.98 7.46 12.01
N SER A 422 16.30 8.73 11.85
CA SER A 422 17.51 9.34 12.38
C SER A 422 17.21 10.75 12.87
N ASP A 423 18.23 11.48 13.37
CA ASP A 423 18.02 12.84 13.84
C ASP A 423 17.48 13.79 12.74
N ASN A 424 17.88 13.56 11.49
CA ASN A 424 17.65 14.51 10.41
C ASN A 424 16.76 13.97 9.28
N MET A 425 16.46 12.68 9.28
CA MET A 425 15.75 12.05 8.15
C MET A 425 14.89 10.90 8.65
N CYS A 426 13.74 10.78 8.03
CA CYS A 426 12.91 9.60 8.09
C CYS A 426 12.70 9.10 6.67
N HIS A 427 13.05 7.86 6.39
CA HIS A 427 12.63 7.22 5.15
C HIS A 427 11.86 5.93 5.44
N MET A 428 10.91 5.65 4.58
CA MET A 428 10.01 4.52 4.69
C MET A 428 10.12 3.68 3.43
N ARG A 429 10.23 2.36 3.59
CA ARG A 429 10.03 1.41 2.50
C ARG A 429 8.68 0.74 2.68
N LEU A 430 7.84 0.82 1.66
CA LEU A 430 6.55 0.15 1.65
C LEU A 430 6.73 -1.26 1.07
N LYS A 431 6.09 -2.27 1.67
CA LYS A 431 6.10 -3.64 1.12
C LYS A 431 5.49 -3.58 -0.27
N ARG A 432 6.20 -4.13 -1.22
CA ARG A 432 5.85 -4.04 -2.63
C ARG A 432 4.64 -4.92 -2.95
N THR A 433 3.57 -4.29 -3.39
CA THR A 433 2.37 -4.96 -3.91
C THR A 433 2.24 -4.80 -5.43
N SER A 434 2.98 -3.85 -6.03
CA SER A 434 2.97 -3.57 -7.47
C SER A 434 4.38 -3.30 -7.99
N ASN A 435 4.52 -3.17 -9.33
CA ASN A 435 5.79 -2.86 -10.00
C ASN A 435 6.32 -1.43 -9.75
N ILE A 436 5.69 -0.67 -8.87
CA ILE A 436 6.05 0.72 -8.60
C ILE A 436 6.93 0.77 -7.35
N ASN A 437 8.19 1.14 -7.51
CA ASN A 437 9.16 1.28 -6.42
C ASN A 437 8.91 2.57 -5.66
N HIS A 438 8.36 2.49 -4.45
CA HIS A 438 8.12 3.67 -3.64
C HIS A 438 8.86 3.62 -2.32
N ILE A 439 9.89 4.46 -2.24
CA ILE A 439 10.47 4.86 -0.97
C ILE A 439 9.91 6.23 -0.66
N GLY A 440 9.37 6.39 0.53
CA GLY A 440 8.93 7.68 1.05
C GLY A 440 10.03 8.34 1.87
N ILE A 441 10.37 9.59 1.56
CA ILE A 441 11.26 10.40 2.39
C ILE A 441 10.44 11.48 3.07
N VAL A 442 10.51 11.53 4.39
CA VAL A 442 9.87 12.54 5.23
C VAL A 442 10.93 13.49 5.74
N ASN A 443 10.85 14.77 5.35
CA ASN A 443 11.81 15.80 5.75
C ASN A 443 11.21 16.81 6.75
N LYS A 444 9.93 16.67 7.10
CA LYS A 444 9.27 17.56 8.07
C LYS A 444 9.63 17.13 9.48
N VAL A 445 10.28 18.02 10.21
CA VAL A 445 10.75 17.79 11.59
C VAL A 445 9.60 17.30 12.47
N GLN A 446 8.44 17.94 12.40
CA GLN A 446 7.26 17.59 13.18
C GLN A 446 6.82 16.13 12.96
N VAL A 447 6.78 15.66 11.70
CA VAL A 447 6.41 14.27 11.39
C VAL A 447 7.51 13.30 11.80
N CYS A 448 8.79 13.68 11.60
CA CYS A 448 9.91 12.88 12.08
C CYS A 448 9.89 12.75 13.62
N ASP A 449 9.51 13.81 14.34
CA ASP A 449 9.36 13.79 15.79
C ASP A 449 8.21 12.89 16.23
N MET A 450 7.07 12.93 15.56
CA MET A 450 5.95 12.01 15.80
C MET A 450 6.39 10.55 15.63
N PHE A 451 7.10 10.23 14.54
CA PHE A 451 7.61 8.87 14.31
C PHE A 451 8.67 8.44 15.32
N ARG A 452 9.54 9.36 15.77
CA ARG A 452 10.51 9.06 16.84
C ARG A 452 9.81 8.79 18.17
N THR A 453 8.86 9.64 18.55
CA THR A 453 8.04 9.45 19.76
C THR A 453 7.29 8.11 19.72
N PHE A 454 6.71 7.76 18.57
CA PHE A 454 6.08 6.46 18.35
C PHE A 454 7.06 5.30 18.57
N PHE A 455 8.24 5.36 17.92
CA PHE A 455 9.25 4.33 18.07
C PHE A 455 9.69 4.16 19.52
N ASP A 456 9.99 5.29 20.21
CA ASP A 456 10.44 5.26 21.59
C ASP A 456 9.34 4.75 22.53
N ALA A 457 8.06 5.10 22.30
CA ALA A 457 6.94 4.55 23.03
C ALA A 457 6.82 3.02 22.85
N VAL A 458 6.90 2.53 21.60
CA VAL A 458 6.86 1.08 21.32
C VAL A 458 8.06 0.38 21.96
N TRP A 459 9.23 1.02 21.98
CA TRP A 459 10.42 0.47 22.59
C TRP A 459 10.35 0.41 24.11
N GLU A 460 9.86 1.47 24.79
CA GLU A 460 9.99 1.63 26.25
C GLU A 460 8.75 1.12 27.01
N GLU A 461 7.54 1.25 26.47
CA GLU A 461 6.32 0.97 27.20
C GLU A 461 6.03 -0.55 27.26
N GLU A 462 5.75 -1.06 28.46
CA GLU A 462 5.46 -2.48 28.71
C GLU A 462 4.16 -2.98 28.02
N ARG A 463 3.24 -2.07 27.67
CA ARG A 463 2.02 -2.44 26.93
C ARG A 463 2.33 -3.02 25.56
N PHE A 464 3.50 -2.74 25.00
CA PHE A 464 3.97 -3.32 23.75
C PHE A 464 4.86 -4.53 24.07
N ALA A 465 4.47 -5.70 23.68
CA ALA A 465 5.22 -6.92 23.93
C ALA A 465 6.46 -6.99 23.04
N VAL A 466 7.51 -6.22 23.38
CA VAL A 466 8.80 -6.26 22.69
C VAL A 466 9.77 -7.14 23.48
N ILE A 467 10.24 -8.21 22.84
CA ILE A 467 11.29 -9.08 23.39
C ILE A 467 12.63 -8.36 23.21
N LYS A 468 13.24 -7.87 24.30
CA LYS A 468 14.52 -7.14 24.29
C LYS A 468 15.63 -7.87 25.06
N ASP A 469 15.27 -8.79 25.92
CA ASP A 469 16.21 -9.63 26.64
C ASP A 469 17.00 -10.51 25.69
N SER A 470 18.34 -10.53 25.83
CA SER A 470 19.24 -11.21 24.90
C SER A 470 18.98 -12.71 24.81
N THR A 471 18.65 -13.35 25.95
CA THR A 471 18.39 -14.79 26.00
C THR A 471 17.10 -15.12 25.24
N ASN A 472 16.02 -14.42 25.56
CA ASN A 472 14.73 -14.62 24.89
C ASN A 472 14.80 -14.29 23.38
N LEU A 473 15.60 -13.29 23.01
CA LEU A 473 15.83 -12.92 21.62
C LEU A 473 16.58 -14.04 20.87
N GLU A 474 17.64 -14.58 21.47
CA GLU A 474 18.40 -15.68 20.89
C GLU A 474 17.56 -16.95 20.76
N ASP A 475 16.76 -17.28 21.78
CA ASP A 475 15.84 -18.41 21.75
C ASP A 475 14.83 -18.28 20.62
N PHE A 476 14.28 -17.06 20.42
CA PHE A 476 13.35 -16.80 19.34
C PHE A 476 14.02 -16.94 17.97
N LEU A 477 15.20 -16.37 17.76
CA LEU A 477 15.95 -16.51 16.51
C LEU A 477 16.32 -17.98 16.24
N HIS A 478 16.69 -18.72 17.29
CA HIS A 478 16.94 -20.16 17.19
C HIS A 478 15.69 -20.93 16.74
N TYR A 479 14.52 -20.61 17.32
CA TYR A 479 13.24 -21.18 16.89
C TYR A 479 12.96 -20.92 15.41
N ILE A 480 13.17 -19.70 14.92
CA ILE A 480 13.01 -19.34 13.50
C ILE A 480 13.97 -20.17 12.62
N MET A 481 15.23 -20.34 13.02
CA MET A 481 16.19 -21.16 12.29
C MET A 481 15.79 -22.66 12.27
N GLN A 482 15.18 -23.17 13.34
CA GLN A 482 14.63 -24.53 13.34
C GLN A 482 13.48 -24.68 12.34
N MET A 483 12.57 -23.71 12.27
CA MET A 483 11.49 -23.70 11.27
C MET A 483 12.05 -23.77 9.84
N ILE A 484 13.13 -23.05 9.55
CA ILE A 484 13.78 -23.07 8.23
C ILE A 484 14.39 -24.47 7.98
N ARG A 485 15.06 -25.06 8.97
CA ARG A 485 15.71 -26.38 8.85
C ARG A 485 14.70 -27.50 8.58
N VAL A 486 13.52 -27.44 9.17
CA VAL A 486 12.46 -28.44 8.92
C VAL A 486 12.03 -28.46 7.45
N GLN A 487 12.15 -27.35 6.72
CA GLN A 487 11.82 -27.27 5.28
C GLN A 487 12.86 -27.97 4.40
N ILE A 488 14.06 -28.27 4.92
CA ILE A 488 15.13 -28.94 4.17
C ILE A 488 15.04 -30.46 4.34
N LEU A 489 14.30 -30.93 5.34
CA LEU A 489 14.16 -32.38 5.58
C LEU A 489 13.28 -32.97 4.46
N PRO A 490 13.76 -34.11 3.83
CA PRO A 490 13.07 -34.77 2.72
C PRO A 490 11.72 -35.37 3.12
#